data_591d4608bf6700da985d1f34d46bffea
#
_entry.id   591d4608bf6700da985d1f34d46bffea
#
_cell.length_a   1.000
_cell.length_b   1.000
_cell.length_c   1.000
_cell.angle_alpha   90.00
_cell.angle_beta   90.00
_cell.angle_gamma   90.00
#
_symmetry.space_group_name_H-M   'P 1'
#
loop_
_entity.id
_entity.type
_entity.pdbx_description
1 polymer ?
#
loop_
_entity_poly.entity_id
_entity_poly.type
_entity_poly.pdbx_seq_one_letter_code
_entity_poly.pdbx_strand_id
1 'polypeptide(L)'
;MQLSNFITRIIFTTAFISTFLVFSISTIFQYKNFQIDKSHIKEELTNLKKEQIKREVLSVFNLINYKEDLLLNSIKEKIENRVDYAHSIAMSIYLENKEKKTSEDIKLLIARALSNINYGNDKTYFFINSNKGQAILFNKKITLDSYHDIWNLKDLNNNYIIQNQAKIALENKEGFLTNTFVKPDSNDNTQYSKLSYVKLFEPYDLHIGMGEYIDEIREITQKEILDLIASIRFGDNNYLFVNTMDAKSLVFDGKRLENPMPHPFLNLFTSQLEKVKNPGGGFFSYKFKKLN
;
A
#
# COMPACT_ATOMS: atom_id res chain seq x y z
N MET A 1 23.75 -67.13 -68.25
CA MET A 1 22.51 -66.44 -67.81
C MET A 1 22.30 -66.43 -66.27
N GLN A 2 22.63 -67.43 -65.53
CA GLN A 2 22.47 -67.52 -64.07
C GLN A 2 23.42 -66.61 -63.28
N LEU A 3 24.66 -66.40 -63.63
CA LEU A 3 25.67 -65.59 -62.92
C LEU A 3 25.37 -64.09 -63.00
N SER A 4 24.92 -63.63 -64.19
CA SER A 4 24.54 -62.24 -64.39
C SER A 4 23.36 -61.83 -63.50
N ASN A 5 22.32 -62.68 -63.42
CA ASN A 5 21.15 -62.39 -62.58
C ASN A 5 21.49 -62.40 -61.05
N PHE A 6 22.46 -63.20 -60.69
CA PHE A 6 22.93 -63.26 -59.28
C PHE A 6 23.70 -61.99 -58.90
N ILE A 7 24.61 -61.53 -59.76
CA ILE A 7 25.35 -60.26 -59.53
C ILE A 7 24.43 -59.12 -59.50
N THR A 8 23.46 -59.05 -60.43
CA THR A 8 22.44 -57.97 -60.44
C THR A 8 21.60 -57.93 -59.18
N ARG A 9 21.19 -59.07 -58.65
CA ARG A 9 20.47 -59.19 -57.38
C ARG A 9 21.28 -58.66 -56.21
N ILE A 10 22.56 -58.98 -56.12
CA ILE A 10 23.48 -58.52 -55.07
C ILE A 10 23.59 -56.99 -55.12
N ILE A 11 23.78 -56.40 -56.29
CA ILE A 11 23.88 -54.95 -56.47
C ILE A 11 22.61 -54.27 -56.03
N PHE A 12 21.46 -54.80 -56.40
CA PHE A 12 20.17 -54.21 -56.00
C PHE A 12 19.92 -54.37 -54.50
N THR A 13 20.24 -55.49 -53.89
CA THR A 13 20.05 -55.68 -52.43
C THR A 13 20.98 -54.78 -51.64
N THR A 14 22.24 -54.64 -52.00
CA THR A 14 23.21 -53.77 -51.31
C THR A 14 22.83 -52.31 -51.48
N ALA A 15 22.40 -51.90 -52.70
CA ALA A 15 21.88 -50.52 -52.91
C ALA A 15 20.62 -50.23 -52.05
N PHE A 16 19.70 -51.19 -51.97
CA PHE A 16 18.51 -51.08 -51.14
C PHE A 16 18.84 -50.97 -49.64
N ILE A 17 19.74 -51.85 -49.14
CA ILE A 17 20.16 -51.81 -47.74
C ILE A 17 20.88 -50.49 -47.41
N SER A 18 21.76 -50.01 -48.30
CA SER A 18 22.47 -48.75 -48.06
C SER A 18 21.50 -47.54 -48.04
N THR A 19 20.57 -47.51 -48.96
CA THR A 19 19.54 -46.44 -49.00
C THR A 19 18.63 -46.48 -47.76
N PHE A 20 18.24 -47.69 -47.37
CA PHE A 20 17.43 -47.86 -46.13
C PHE A 20 18.18 -47.44 -44.86
N LEU A 21 19.47 -47.74 -44.76
CA LEU A 21 20.34 -47.32 -43.67
C LEU A 21 20.47 -45.77 -43.61
N VAL A 22 20.75 -45.14 -44.75
CA VAL A 22 20.85 -43.68 -44.84
C VAL A 22 19.51 -43.02 -44.44
N PHE A 23 18.40 -43.56 -44.96
CA PHE A 23 17.08 -43.07 -44.59
C PHE A 23 16.78 -43.22 -43.08
N SER A 24 17.10 -44.38 -42.50
CA SER A 24 16.89 -44.61 -41.07
C SER A 24 17.74 -43.70 -40.18
N ILE A 25 19.03 -43.51 -40.53
CA ILE A 25 19.89 -42.56 -39.81
C ILE A 25 19.38 -41.12 -39.92
N SER A 26 18.96 -40.71 -41.12
CA SER A 26 18.38 -39.37 -41.36
C SER A 26 17.11 -39.16 -40.51
N THR A 27 16.23 -40.14 -40.46
CA THR A 27 14.99 -40.07 -39.67
C THR A 27 15.26 -39.97 -38.16
N ILE A 28 16.23 -40.76 -37.66
CA ILE A 28 16.65 -40.70 -36.25
C ILE A 28 17.26 -39.34 -35.91
N PHE A 29 18.07 -38.78 -36.83
CA PHE A 29 18.68 -37.48 -36.64
C PHE A 29 17.63 -36.35 -36.64
N GLN A 30 16.69 -36.38 -37.60
CA GLN A 30 15.58 -35.44 -37.64
C GLN A 30 14.68 -35.51 -36.38
N TYR A 31 14.39 -36.71 -35.90
CA TYR A 31 13.65 -36.92 -34.69
C TYR A 31 14.35 -36.32 -33.44
N LYS A 32 15.67 -36.55 -33.33
CA LYS A 32 16.47 -35.94 -32.24
C LYS A 32 16.46 -34.42 -32.31
N ASN A 33 16.69 -33.84 -33.48
CA ASN A 33 16.64 -32.39 -33.67
C ASN A 33 15.25 -31.82 -33.32
N PHE A 34 14.21 -32.49 -33.78
CA PHE A 34 12.83 -32.10 -33.42
C PHE A 34 12.59 -32.11 -31.90
N GLN A 35 13.08 -33.06 -31.16
CA GLN A 35 12.96 -33.10 -29.70
C GLN A 35 13.74 -31.97 -29.04
N ILE A 36 14.94 -31.65 -29.53
CA ILE A 36 15.73 -30.50 -29.05
C ILE A 36 15.03 -29.21 -29.33
N ASP A 37 14.56 -28.96 -30.55
CA ASP A 37 13.83 -27.74 -30.94
C ASP A 37 12.55 -27.56 -30.12
N LYS A 38 11.81 -28.65 -29.94
CA LYS A 38 10.61 -28.66 -29.08
C LYS A 38 10.90 -28.26 -27.63
N SER A 39 12.03 -28.74 -27.08
CA SER A 39 12.46 -28.39 -25.71
C SER A 39 12.85 -26.91 -25.61
N HIS A 40 13.58 -26.38 -26.57
CA HIS A 40 13.98 -24.98 -26.66
C HIS A 40 12.75 -24.05 -26.77
N ILE A 41 11.85 -24.35 -27.70
CA ILE A 41 10.60 -23.59 -27.87
C ILE A 41 9.78 -23.59 -26.58
N LYS A 42 9.67 -24.74 -25.91
CA LYS A 42 8.95 -24.85 -24.62
C LYS A 42 9.60 -23.99 -23.55
N GLU A 43 10.92 -24.00 -23.46
CA GLU A 43 11.67 -23.19 -22.50
C GLU A 43 11.50 -21.69 -22.77
N GLU A 44 11.66 -21.28 -24.02
CA GLU A 44 11.48 -19.91 -24.46
C GLU A 44 10.07 -19.40 -24.16
N LEU A 45 9.04 -20.16 -24.53
CA LEU A 45 7.65 -19.82 -24.22
C LEU A 45 7.39 -19.74 -22.70
N THR A 46 8.01 -20.61 -21.92
CA THR A 46 7.90 -20.59 -20.47
C THR A 46 8.53 -19.31 -19.89
N ASN A 47 9.69 -18.92 -20.39
CA ASN A 47 10.39 -17.72 -19.96
C ASN A 47 9.62 -16.45 -20.36
N LEU A 48 9.08 -16.39 -21.58
CA LEU A 48 8.21 -15.28 -22.02
C LEU A 48 6.98 -15.13 -21.13
N LYS A 49 6.33 -16.23 -20.77
CA LYS A 49 5.19 -16.22 -19.85
C LYS A 49 5.57 -15.77 -18.44
N LYS A 50 6.72 -16.20 -17.91
CA LYS A 50 7.23 -15.73 -16.62
C LYS A 50 7.45 -14.21 -16.63
N GLU A 51 8.11 -13.70 -17.66
CA GLU A 51 8.36 -12.26 -17.79
C GLU A 51 7.05 -11.47 -17.94
N GLN A 52 6.07 -12.00 -18.66
CA GLN A 52 4.74 -11.38 -18.74
C GLN A 52 4.09 -11.31 -17.36
N ILE A 53 3.99 -12.43 -16.64
CA ILE A 53 3.39 -12.49 -15.30
C ILE A 53 4.10 -11.52 -14.35
N LYS A 54 5.43 -11.50 -14.38
CA LYS A 54 6.23 -10.59 -13.55
C LYS A 54 5.89 -9.12 -13.83
N ARG A 55 5.81 -8.74 -15.11
CA ARG A 55 5.44 -7.36 -15.49
C ARG A 55 4.04 -6.98 -14.99
N GLU A 56 3.06 -7.87 -15.12
CA GLU A 56 1.69 -7.61 -14.66
C GLU A 56 1.64 -7.42 -13.14
N VAL A 57 2.29 -8.30 -12.38
CA VAL A 57 2.36 -8.18 -10.91
C VAL A 57 3.07 -6.90 -10.49
N LEU A 58 4.21 -6.56 -11.10
CA LEU A 58 4.96 -5.34 -10.80
C LEU A 58 4.17 -4.08 -11.17
N SER A 59 3.44 -4.10 -12.27
CA SER A 59 2.58 -2.97 -12.67
C SER A 59 1.51 -2.69 -11.62
N VAL A 60 0.86 -3.74 -11.10
CA VAL A 60 -0.14 -3.59 -10.03
C VAL A 60 0.51 -3.15 -8.72
N PHE A 61 1.67 -3.68 -8.36
CA PHE A 61 2.41 -3.25 -7.18
C PHE A 61 2.77 -1.75 -7.25
N ASN A 62 3.26 -1.28 -8.39
CA ASN A 62 3.56 0.14 -8.60
C ASN A 62 2.28 1.00 -8.53
N LEU A 63 1.16 0.50 -9.05
CA LEU A 63 -0.12 1.20 -8.95
C LEU A 63 -0.61 1.32 -7.50
N ILE A 64 -0.43 0.29 -6.68
CA ILE A 64 -0.76 0.33 -5.25
C ILE A 64 0.06 1.41 -4.55
N ASN A 65 1.38 1.40 -4.70
CA ASN A 65 2.27 2.39 -4.09
C ASN A 65 1.90 3.82 -4.54
N TYR A 66 1.66 4.01 -5.83
CA TYR A 66 1.25 5.31 -6.37
C TYR A 66 -0.09 5.80 -5.76
N LYS A 67 -1.06 4.91 -5.59
CA LYS A 67 -2.35 5.24 -4.96
C LYS A 67 -2.18 5.61 -3.48
N GLU A 68 -1.34 4.89 -2.74
CA GLU A 68 -1.03 5.21 -1.33
C GLU A 68 -0.34 6.58 -1.21
N ASP A 69 0.63 6.87 -2.05
CA ASP A 69 1.33 8.15 -2.07
C ASP A 69 0.39 9.32 -2.41
N LEU A 70 -0.46 9.16 -3.41
CA LEU A 70 -1.46 10.16 -3.77
C LEU A 70 -2.40 10.45 -2.61
N LEU A 71 -2.89 9.42 -1.94
CA LEU A 71 -3.79 9.55 -0.80
C LEU A 71 -3.12 10.32 0.33
N LEU A 72 -1.91 9.90 0.71
CA LEU A 72 -1.16 10.52 1.80
C LEU A 72 -0.86 12.00 1.51
N ASN A 73 -0.45 12.31 0.28
CA ASN A 73 -0.17 13.69 -0.14
C ASN A 73 -1.45 14.55 -0.14
N SER A 74 -2.58 14.02 -0.60
CA SER A 74 -3.87 14.71 -0.55
C SER A 74 -4.31 15.01 0.88
N ILE A 75 -4.12 14.07 1.82
CA ILE A 75 -4.43 14.28 3.24
C ILE A 75 -3.50 15.35 3.83
N LYS A 76 -2.22 15.29 3.55
CA LYS A 76 -1.24 16.29 4.01
C LYS A 76 -1.61 17.69 3.55
N GLU A 77 -1.82 17.88 2.27
CA GLU A 77 -2.20 19.18 1.68
C GLU A 77 -3.48 19.73 2.33
N LYS A 78 -4.48 18.86 2.51
CA LYS A 78 -5.74 19.22 3.15
C LYS A 78 -5.55 19.70 4.60
N ILE A 79 -4.75 18.98 5.41
CA ILE A 79 -4.51 19.33 6.81
C ILE A 79 -3.69 20.63 6.90
N GLU A 80 -2.63 20.74 6.12
CA GLU A 80 -1.75 21.92 6.06
C GLU A 80 -2.55 23.18 5.73
N ASN A 81 -3.31 23.17 4.63
CA ASN A 81 -4.17 24.30 4.23
C ASN A 81 -5.13 24.71 5.34
N ARG A 82 -5.76 23.75 6.03
CA ARG A 82 -6.68 24.04 7.13
C ARG A 82 -5.98 24.66 8.33
N VAL A 83 -4.79 24.19 8.69
CA VAL A 83 -4.01 24.79 9.79
C VAL A 83 -3.54 26.20 9.42
N ASP A 84 -3.16 26.44 8.17
CA ASP A 84 -2.80 27.77 7.70
C ASP A 84 -3.97 28.77 7.81
N TYR A 85 -5.18 28.36 7.44
CA TYR A 85 -6.38 29.17 7.65
C TYR A 85 -6.65 29.40 9.13
N ALA A 86 -6.54 28.40 9.98
CA ALA A 86 -6.73 28.53 11.42
C ALA A 86 -5.69 29.46 12.05
N HIS A 87 -4.44 29.35 11.62
CA HIS A 87 -3.35 30.25 12.05
C HIS A 87 -3.63 31.70 11.63
N SER A 88 -4.11 31.92 10.41
CA SER A 88 -4.47 33.26 9.91
C SER A 88 -5.63 33.86 10.71
N ILE A 89 -6.65 33.06 11.05
CA ILE A 89 -7.76 33.49 11.92
C ILE A 89 -7.22 33.86 13.30
N ALA A 90 -6.38 33.01 13.90
CA ALA A 90 -5.79 33.27 15.21
C ALA A 90 -4.95 34.56 15.21
N MET A 91 -4.16 34.79 14.17
CA MET A 91 -3.33 35.99 14.01
C MET A 91 -4.21 37.26 13.86
N SER A 92 -5.30 37.20 13.08
CA SER A 92 -6.24 38.30 12.97
C SER A 92 -6.87 38.69 14.32
N ILE A 93 -7.33 37.67 15.08
CA ILE A 93 -7.89 37.87 16.43
C ILE A 93 -6.85 38.51 17.36
N TYR A 94 -5.60 38.01 17.32
CA TYR A 94 -4.52 38.56 18.11
C TYR A 94 -4.26 40.05 17.77
N LEU A 95 -4.06 40.36 16.51
CA LEU A 95 -3.72 41.72 16.07
C LEU A 95 -4.82 42.75 16.39
N GLU A 96 -6.10 42.35 16.29
CA GLU A 96 -7.23 43.22 16.61
C GLU A 96 -7.39 43.49 18.11
N ASN A 97 -6.93 42.57 18.97
CA ASN A 97 -7.24 42.60 20.40
C ASN A 97 -6.01 42.81 21.31
N LYS A 98 -4.80 42.68 20.83
CA LYS A 98 -3.55 42.70 21.63
C LYS A 98 -3.39 43.94 22.52
N GLU A 99 -3.95 45.10 22.10
CA GLU A 99 -3.89 46.35 22.86
C GLU A 99 -5.14 46.57 23.74
N LYS A 100 -6.15 45.69 23.64
CA LYS A 100 -7.48 45.91 24.26
C LYS A 100 -7.87 44.85 25.29
N LYS A 101 -7.27 43.70 25.23
CA LYS A 101 -7.63 42.52 26.02
C LYS A 101 -6.42 41.85 26.63
N THR A 102 -6.67 41.07 27.68
CA THR A 102 -5.64 40.25 28.29
C THR A 102 -5.22 39.09 27.37
N SER A 103 -4.04 38.53 27.61
CA SER A 103 -3.56 37.37 26.85
C SER A 103 -4.49 36.16 26.98
N GLU A 104 -5.09 35.96 28.14
CA GLU A 104 -6.05 34.89 28.42
C GLU A 104 -7.34 35.07 27.65
N ASP A 105 -7.89 36.31 27.62
CA ASP A 105 -9.09 36.63 26.83
C ASP A 105 -8.86 36.36 25.33
N ILE A 106 -7.68 36.74 24.82
CA ILE A 106 -7.35 36.53 23.40
C ILE A 106 -7.17 35.03 23.09
N LYS A 107 -6.49 34.29 23.94
CA LYS A 107 -6.37 32.80 23.80
C LYS A 107 -7.76 32.16 23.80
N LEU A 108 -8.66 32.61 24.66
CA LEU A 108 -10.05 32.14 24.75
C LEU A 108 -10.83 32.45 23.47
N LEU A 109 -10.68 33.68 22.92
CA LEU A 109 -11.32 34.05 21.65
C LEU A 109 -10.82 33.16 20.50
N ILE A 110 -9.51 32.95 20.41
CA ILE A 110 -8.92 32.05 19.41
C ILE A 110 -9.44 30.62 19.56
N ALA A 111 -9.43 30.08 20.79
CA ALA A 111 -9.91 28.73 21.07
C ALA A 111 -11.40 28.56 20.70
N ARG A 112 -12.26 29.55 21.02
CA ARG A 112 -13.69 29.56 20.63
C ARG A 112 -13.88 29.62 19.12
N ALA A 113 -13.13 30.48 18.43
CA ALA A 113 -13.20 30.56 16.97
C ALA A 113 -12.85 29.24 16.30
N LEU A 114 -11.74 28.61 16.71
CA LEU A 114 -11.28 27.37 16.11
C LEU A 114 -12.10 26.14 16.53
N SER A 115 -12.64 26.10 17.75
CA SER A 115 -13.49 25.00 18.21
C SER A 115 -14.81 24.90 17.46
N ASN A 116 -15.30 26.00 16.91
CA ASN A 116 -16.56 26.06 16.15
C ASN A 116 -16.41 25.72 14.67
N ILE A 117 -15.19 25.59 14.15
CA ILE A 117 -14.96 25.21 12.76
C ILE A 117 -15.22 23.71 12.60
N ASN A 118 -16.21 23.38 11.77
CA ASN A 118 -16.55 21.99 11.44
C ASN A 118 -16.35 21.73 9.94
N TYR A 119 -15.63 20.68 9.60
CA TYR A 119 -15.38 20.26 8.21
C TYR A 119 -16.27 19.09 7.76
N GLY A 120 -17.46 18.96 8.37
CA GLY A 120 -18.44 17.92 8.01
C GLY A 120 -18.09 16.51 8.51
N ASN A 121 -17.11 16.42 9.38
CA ASN A 121 -16.63 15.18 9.99
C ASN A 121 -16.33 15.45 11.45
N ASP A 122 -17.07 14.84 12.36
CA ASP A 122 -16.92 15.06 13.81
C ASP A 122 -15.60 14.54 14.39
N LYS A 123 -14.83 13.78 13.62
CA LYS A 123 -13.55 13.22 14.05
C LYS A 123 -12.37 14.16 13.80
N THR A 124 -12.54 15.17 12.94
CA THR A 124 -11.50 16.13 12.57
C THR A 124 -11.69 17.43 13.33
N TYR A 125 -10.65 17.87 14.03
CA TYR A 125 -10.72 19.06 14.89
C TYR A 125 -9.36 19.72 15.05
N PHE A 126 -9.37 21.03 15.35
CA PHE A 126 -8.18 21.77 15.75
C PHE A 126 -7.81 21.52 17.20
N PHE A 127 -6.53 21.62 17.49
CA PHE A 127 -6.00 21.67 18.85
C PHE A 127 -5.04 22.86 18.98
N ILE A 128 -4.92 23.39 20.19
CA ILE A 128 -4.03 24.50 20.55
C ILE A 128 -3.36 24.11 21.87
N ASN A 129 -2.04 24.00 21.86
CA ASN A 129 -1.27 23.68 23.05
C ASN A 129 -0.10 24.66 23.20
N SER A 130 0.31 24.95 24.42
CA SER A 130 1.57 25.66 24.65
C SER A 130 2.75 24.72 24.36
N ASN A 131 3.87 25.29 23.93
CA ASN A 131 5.10 24.55 23.75
C ASN A 131 5.74 24.07 25.07
N LYS A 132 5.04 24.29 26.19
CA LYS A 132 5.38 23.81 27.53
C LYS A 132 4.36 22.82 28.11
N GLY A 133 3.40 22.36 27.30
CA GLY A 133 2.47 21.28 27.64
C GLY A 133 1.13 21.70 28.22
N GLN A 134 0.80 22.98 28.31
CA GLN A 134 -0.53 23.42 28.67
C GLN A 134 -1.50 23.24 27.52
N ALA A 135 -2.58 22.50 27.68
CA ALA A 135 -3.67 22.40 26.72
C ALA A 135 -4.58 23.64 26.80
N ILE A 136 -4.91 24.23 25.63
CA ILE A 136 -5.83 25.36 25.49
C ILE A 136 -7.10 24.94 24.77
N LEU A 137 -6.95 24.23 23.65
CA LEU A 137 -8.02 23.54 22.94
C LEU A 137 -7.58 22.10 22.74
N PHE A 138 -8.19 21.17 23.45
CA PHE A 138 -7.79 19.79 23.45
C PHE A 138 -8.99 18.86 23.29
N ASN A 139 -8.95 17.96 22.36
CA ASN A 139 -10.03 17.01 22.06
C ASN A 139 -11.41 17.70 21.97
N LYS A 140 -11.49 18.77 21.18
CA LYS A 140 -12.66 19.65 20.99
C LYS A 140 -13.08 20.47 22.21
N LYS A 141 -12.43 20.33 23.35
CA LYS A 141 -12.78 21.05 24.58
C LYS A 141 -11.81 22.19 24.85
N ILE A 142 -12.35 23.34 25.22
CA ILE A 142 -11.57 24.48 25.72
C ILE A 142 -11.19 24.17 27.15
N THR A 143 -9.89 24.15 27.44
CA THR A 143 -9.33 23.76 28.74
C THR A 143 -8.55 24.89 29.43
N LEU A 144 -8.68 26.12 28.91
CA LEU A 144 -7.91 27.27 29.37
C LEU A 144 -8.21 27.65 30.84
N ASP A 145 -9.47 27.45 31.30
CA ASP A 145 -9.90 27.77 32.66
C ASP A 145 -9.40 26.78 33.70
N SER A 146 -8.96 25.62 33.28
CA SER A 146 -8.35 24.58 34.13
C SER A 146 -6.96 24.27 33.62
N TYR A 147 -5.92 24.45 34.47
CA TYR A 147 -4.57 24.05 34.06
C TYR A 147 -4.56 22.56 33.74
N HIS A 148 -4.43 22.21 32.46
CA HIS A 148 -4.40 20.83 31.98
C HIS A 148 -3.03 20.57 31.37
N ASP A 149 -2.17 19.91 32.15
CA ASP A 149 -0.82 19.52 31.72
C ASP A 149 -0.88 18.21 30.96
N ILE A 150 -0.49 18.29 29.68
CA ILE A 150 -0.43 17.14 28.76
C ILE A 150 1.00 16.87 28.28
N TRP A 151 2.02 17.47 28.93
CA TRP A 151 3.41 17.37 28.48
C TRP A 151 3.91 15.93 28.35
N ASN A 152 3.50 15.06 29.27
CA ASN A 152 3.91 13.67 29.32
C ASN A 152 2.93 12.69 28.63
N LEU A 153 1.99 13.21 27.85
CA LEU A 153 1.04 12.40 27.11
C LEU A 153 1.76 11.53 26.06
N LYS A 154 1.54 10.22 26.12
CA LYS A 154 2.16 9.23 25.24
C LYS A 154 1.16 8.55 24.33
N ASP A 155 1.63 8.17 23.17
CA ASP A 155 0.95 7.28 22.27
C ASP A 155 1.20 5.79 22.60
N LEU A 156 0.59 4.86 21.84
CA LEU A 156 0.77 3.40 22.03
C LEU A 156 2.23 2.95 21.81
N ASN A 157 3.02 3.73 21.10
CA ASN A 157 4.42 3.44 20.82
C ASN A 157 5.37 4.11 21.83
N ASN A 158 4.82 4.63 22.95
CA ASN A 158 5.55 5.40 23.99
C ASN A 158 6.18 6.71 23.48
N ASN A 159 5.77 7.26 22.35
CA ASN A 159 6.22 8.58 21.90
C ASN A 159 5.50 9.69 22.66
N TYR A 160 6.22 10.70 23.10
CA TYR A 160 5.65 11.89 23.74
C TYR A 160 5.03 12.80 22.68
N ILE A 161 3.69 12.80 22.61
CA ILE A 161 2.94 13.48 21.53
C ILE A 161 3.21 14.99 21.55
N ILE A 162 2.99 15.64 22.69
CA ILE A 162 3.07 17.11 22.81
C ILE A 162 4.51 17.60 22.72
N GLN A 163 5.47 16.86 23.27
CA GLN A 163 6.88 17.22 23.15
C GLN A 163 7.35 17.18 21.70
N ASN A 164 6.91 16.18 20.93
CA ASN A 164 7.24 16.09 19.51
C ASN A 164 6.56 17.21 18.70
N GLN A 165 5.31 17.57 19.03
CA GLN A 165 4.62 18.71 18.41
C GLN A 165 5.35 20.03 18.71
N ALA A 166 5.69 20.28 19.98
CA ALA A 166 6.42 21.47 20.39
C ALA A 166 7.82 21.55 19.73
N LYS A 167 8.52 20.42 19.66
CA LYS A 167 9.82 20.34 18.99
C LYS A 167 9.72 20.76 17.52
N ILE A 168 8.76 20.22 16.76
CA ILE A 168 8.53 20.57 15.37
C ILE A 168 8.21 22.07 15.23
N ALA A 169 7.29 22.58 16.07
CA ALA A 169 6.91 23.98 16.03
C ALA A 169 8.08 24.92 16.34
N LEU A 170 8.90 24.62 17.34
CA LEU A 170 10.02 25.47 17.75
C LEU A 170 11.21 25.39 16.78
N GLU A 171 11.58 24.19 16.31
CA GLU A 171 12.75 24.00 15.45
C GLU A 171 12.48 24.35 13.98
N ASN A 172 11.31 23.94 13.46
CA ASN A 172 10.98 24.02 12.04
C ASN A 172 9.89 25.05 11.72
N LYS A 173 9.25 25.66 12.74
CA LYS A 173 8.07 26.52 12.68
C LYS A 173 6.78 25.77 12.37
N GLU A 174 6.83 24.72 11.59
CA GLU A 174 5.68 23.90 11.18
C GLU A 174 6.15 22.52 10.72
N GLY A 175 5.22 21.55 10.66
CA GLY A 175 5.52 20.23 10.11
C GLY A 175 4.54 19.15 10.50
N PHE A 176 4.71 17.99 9.88
CA PHE A 176 3.89 16.81 10.08
C PHE A 176 4.47 15.87 11.12
N LEU A 177 3.57 15.18 11.83
CA LEU A 177 3.90 14.05 12.68
C LEU A 177 2.79 12.99 12.60
N THR A 178 3.17 11.74 12.83
CA THR A 178 2.22 10.63 12.98
C THR A 178 2.34 10.06 14.37
N ASN A 179 1.23 9.91 15.05
CA ASN A 179 1.11 9.28 16.37
C ASN A 179 -0.20 8.51 16.45
N THR A 180 -0.40 7.71 17.50
CA THR A 180 -1.72 7.16 17.80
C THR A 180 -2.45 8.06 18.79
N PHE A 181 -3.77 8.19 18.62
CA PHE A 181 -4.61 8.99 19.51
C PHE A 181 -6.05 8.46 19.58
N VAL A 182 -6.75 8.74 20.68
CA VAL A 182 -8.17 8.41 20.83
C VAL A 182 -9.02 9.30 19.94
N LYS A 183 -10.06 8.74 19.34
CA LYS A 183 -11.04 9.54 18.59
C LYS A 183 -11.88 10.38 19.55
N PRO A 184 -12.24 11.63 19.21
CA PRO A 184 -13.14 12.43 20.03
C PRO A 184 -14.49 11.72 20.15
N ASP A 185 -15.13 11.90 21.30
CA ASP A 185 -16.44 11.33 21.60
C ASP A 185 -16.51 9.78 21.57
N SER A 186 -15.36 9.11 21.56
CA SER A 186 -15.28 7.65 21.71
C SER A 186 -15.45 7.26 23.18
N ASN A 187 -16.27 6.26 23.41
CA ASN A 187 -16.48 5.68 24.76
C ASN A 187 -15.39 4.66 25.13
N ASP A 188 -14.51 4.33 24.21
CA ASP A 188 -13.37 3.45 24.41
C ASP A 188 -12.05 4.26 24.40
N ASN A 189 -11.01 3.69 25.00
CA ASN A 189 -9.68 4.26 24.99
C ASN A 189 -8.83 3.76 23.81
N THR A 190 -9.46 3.23 22.77
CA THR A 190 -8.76 2.72 21.60
C THR A 190 -8.09 3.89 20.85
N GLN A 191 -6.79 3.77 20.68
CA GLN A 191 -6.02 4.73 19.92
C GLN A 191 -5.90 4.29 18.45
N TYR A 192 -6.04 5.25 17.56
CA TYR A 192 -6.00 5.10 16.11
C TYR A 192 -4.85 5.92 15.53
N SER A 193 -4.30 5.50 14.42
CA SER A 193 -3.22 6.22 13.74
C SER A 193 -3.73 7.57 13.24
N LYS A 194 -3.05 8.65 13.65
CA LYS A 194 -3.40 10.04 13.34
C LYS A 194 -2.22 10.76 12.71
N LEU A 195 -2.41 11.26 11.50
CA LEU A 195 -1.50 12.18 10.85
C LEU A 195 -1.90 13.60 11.25
N SER A 196 -0.98 14.34 11.83
CA SER A 196 -1.20 15.72 12.29
C SER A 196 -0.20 16.67 11.65
N TYR A 197 -0.62 17.92 11.46
CA TYR A 197 0.24 19.04 11.13
C TYR A 197 0.16 20.08 12.24
N VAL A 198 1.28 20.65 12.62
CA VAL A 198 1.39 21.70 13.63
C VAL A 198 2.12 22.91 13.09
N LYS A 199 1.69 24.10 13.52
CA LYS A 199 2.29 25.39 13.16
C LYS A 199 2.47 26.25 14.39
N LEU A 200 3.65 26.86 14.54
CA LEU A 200 3.98 27.76 15.64
C LEU A 200 3.10 29.01 15.59
N PHE A 201 2.53 29.36 16.72
CA PHE A 201 1.87 30.65 16.96
C PHE A 201 2.71 31.45 17.94
N GLU A 202 3.64 32.27 17.41
CA GLU A 202 4.67 32.98 18.18
C GLU A 202 4.17 33.88 19.31
N PRO A 203 3.02 34.64 19.16
CA PRO A 203 2.65 35.62 20.15
C PRO A 203 2.51 35.09 21.60
N TYR A 204 2.22 33.81 21.76
CA TYR A 204 2.00 33.19 23.07
C TYR A 204 2.77 31.90 23.29
N ASP A 205 3.79 31.63 22.46
CA ASP A 205 4.57 30.37 22.52
C ASP A 205 3.66 29.12 22.47
N LEU A 206 2.73 29.14 21.48
CA LEU A 206 1.78 28.06 21.25
C LEU A 206 2.05 27.37 19.92
N HIS A 207 1.46 26.20 19.74
CA HIS A 207 1.26 25.63 18.41
C HIS A 207 -0.22 25.35 18.18
N ILE A 208 -0.65 25.62 16.95
CA ILE A 208 -1.98 25.32 16.43
C ILE A 208 -1.80 24.12 15.51
N GLY A 209 -2.65 23.11 15.64
CA GLY A 209 -2.56 21.95 14.80
C GLY A 209 -3.92 21.30 14.55
N MET A 210 -3.90 20.39 13.60
CA MET A 210 -5.03 19.56 13.21
C MET A 210 -4.52 18.20 12.76
N GLY A 211 -5.35 17.17 12.84
CA GLY A 211 -4.98 15.84 12.33
C GLY A 211 -6.18 15.04 11.85
N GLU A 212 -5.90 14.14 10.91
CA GLU A 212 -6.86 13.18 10.36
C GLU A 212 -6.50 11.77 10.82
N TYR A 213 -7.52 10.95 11.13
CA TYR A 213 -7.35 9.53 11.41
C TYR A 213 -7.24 8.77 10.10
N ILE A 214 -6.08 8.16 9.87
CA ILE A 214 -5.74 7.57 8.58
C ILE A 214 -6.21 6.12 8.40
N ASP A 215 -6.63 5.45 9.48
CA ASP A 215 -7.04 4.04 9.42
C ASP A 215 -8.29 3.82 8.54
N GLU A 216 -9.34 4.62 8.72
CA GLU A 216 -10.58 4.49 7.94
C GLU A 216 -10.34 4.77 6.44
N ILE A 217 -9.49 5.76 6.16
CA ILE A 217 -9.14 6.11 4.78
C ILE A 217 -8.35 4.97 4.13
N ARG A 218 -7.41 4.38 4.87
CA ARG A 218 -6.67 3.20 4.41
C ARG A 218 -7.59 2.02 4.13
N GLU A 219 -8.56 1.74 4.99
CA GLU A 219 -9.53 0.66 4.77
C GLU A 219 -10.37 0.85 3.50
N ILE A 220 -10.85 2.07 3.25
CA ILE A 220 -11.61 2.40 2.04
C ILE A 220 -10.72 2.22 0.80
N THR A 221 -9.52 2.80 0.84
CA THR A 221 -8.55 2.70 -0.27
C THR A 221 -8.13 1.26 -0.53
N GLN A 222 -7.92 0.47 0.53
CA GLN A 222 -7.61 -0.96 0.40
C GLN A 222 -8.74 -1.72 -0.32
N LYS A 223 -10.00 -1.44 0.01
CA LYS A 223 -11.15 -2.04 -0.67
C LYS A 223 -11.17 -1.68 -2.15
N GLU A 224 -11.00 -0.40 -2.48
CA GLU A 224 -10.94 0.06 -3.87
C GLU A 224 -9.79 -0.59 -4.66
N ILE A 225 -8.62 -0.72 -4.06
CA ILE A 225 -7.46 -1.39 -4.67
C ILE A 225 -7.76 -2.87 -4.90
N LEU A 226 -8.36 -3.56 -3.92
CA LEU A 226 -8.73 -4.98 -4.06
C LEU A 226 -9.80 -5.19 -5.14
N ASP A 227 -10.78 -4.29 -5.28
CA ASP A 227 -11.77 -4.33 -6.36
C ASP A 227 -11.11 -4.12 -7.72
N LEU A 228 -10.18 -3.18 -7.82
CA LEU A 228 -9.40 -2.96 -9.04
C LEU A 228 -8.57 -4.21 -9.40
N ILE A 229 -7.83 -4.79 -8.46
CA ILE A 229 -7.06 -6.02 -8.69
C ILE A 229 -7.98 -7.16 -9.14
N ALA A 230 -9.14 -7.31 -8.51
CA ALA A 230 -10.12 -8.33 -8.87
C ALA A 230 -10.68 -8.15 -10.28
N SER A 231 -10.70 -6.93 -10.82
CA SER A 231 -11.17 -6.63 -12.18
C SER A 231 -10.11 -6.85 -13.28
N ILE A 232 -8.83 -6.87 -12.93
CA ILE A 232 -7.73 -7.00 -13.90
C ILE A 232 -7.75 -8.38 -14.54
N ARG A 233 -7.68 -8.41 -15.88
CA ARG A 233 -7.50 -9.61 -16.69
C ARG A 233 -6.34 -9.38 -17.66
N PHE A 234 -5.56 -10.44 -17.92
CA PHE A 234 -4.46 -10.39 -18.88
C PHE A 234 -4.31 -11.72 -19.63
N GLY A 235 -3.74 -11.63 -20.86
CA GLY A 235 -3.61 -12.80 -21.73
C GLY A 235 -4.94 -13.53 -21.95
N ASP A 236 -4.93 -14.85 -21.82
CA ASP A 236 -6.10 -15.71 -22.02
C ASP A 236 -6.98 -15.76 -20.75
N ASN A 237 -7.49 -14.62 -20.31
CA ASN A 237 -8.34 -14.49 -19.11
C ASN A 237 -7.64 -14.87 -17.79
N ASN A 238 -6.33 -14.65 -17.70
CA ASN A 238 -5.61 -14.78 -16.43
C ASN A 238 -6.00 -13.67 -15.47
N TYR A 239 -5.90 -13.91 -14.18
CA TYR A 239 -6.29 -12.99 -13.12
C TYR A 239 -5.23 -12.94 -12.02
N LEU A 240 -5.30 -11.91 -11.20
CA LEU A 240 -4.49 -11.73 -10.01
C LEU A 240 -5.23 -12.26 -8.78
N PHE A 241 -4.49 -12.75 -7.82
CA PHE A 241 -4.99 -13.10 -6.51
C PHE A 241 -4.22 -12.34 -5.43
N VAL A 242 -4.86 -12.12 -4.29
CA VAL A 242 -4.25 -11.45 -3.13
C VAL A 242 -4.55 -12.27 -1.89
N ASN A 243 -3.51 -12.61 -1.16
CA ASN A 243 -3.60 -13.33 0.12
C ASN A 243 -2.86 -12.55 1.21
N THR A 244 -3.35 -12.63 2.43
CA THR A 244 -2.62 -12.16 3.62
C THR A 244 -1.50 -13.15 3.98
N MET A 245 -0.55 -12.70 4.80
CA MET A 245 0.56 -13.57 5.24
C MET A 245 0.11 -14.66 6.22
N ASP A 246 -1.08 -14.55 6.80
CA ASP A 246 -1.73 -15.56 7.66
C ASP A 246 -2.70 -16.48 6.91
N ALA A 247 -2.51 -16.64 5.60
CA ALA A 247 -3.24 -17.57 4.73
C ALA A 247 -4.73 -17.26 4.52
N LYS A 248 -5.12 -15.99 4.53
CA LYS A 248 -6.48 -15.60 4.15
C LYS A 248 -6.50 -15.01 2.75
N SER A 249 -7.43 -15.44 1.92
CA SER A 249 -7.64 -14.88 0.59
C SER A 249 -8.50 -13.61 0.67
N LEU A 250 -8.02 -12.55 0.01
CA LEU A 250 -8.71 -11.26 -0.16
C LEU A 250 -9.25 -11.11 -1.59
N VAL A 251 -8.49 -11.55 -2.59
CA VAL A 251 -8.93 -11.69 -3.98
C VAL A 251 -8.65 -13.12 -4.41
N PHE A 252 -9.69 -13.82 -4.80
CA PHE A 252 -9.63 -15.19 -5.24
C PHE A 252 -10.55 -15.41 -6.43
N ASP A 253 -10.12 -16.21 -7.40
CA ASP A 253 -10.91 -16.52 -8.59
C ASP A 253 -11.37 -15.27 -9.38
N GLY A 254 -10.54 -14.22 -9.39
CA GLY A 254 -10.87 -12.95 -10.02
C GLY A 254 -12.00 -12.16 -9.35
N LYS A 255 -12.27 -12.42 -8.07
CA LYS A 255 -13.29 -11.70 -7.29
C LYS A 255 -12.72 -11.24 -5.97
N ARG A 256 -13.07 -10.02 -5.55
CA ARG A 256 -12.82 -9.58 -4.17
C ARG A 256 -13.75 -10.32 -3.22
N LEU A 257 -13.21 -10.78 -2.12
CA LEU A 257 -13.98 -11.41 -1.05
C LEU A 257 -14.34 -10.34 -0.01
N GLU A 258 -15.62 -10.20 0.31
CA GLU A 258 -16.07 -9.26 1.34
C GLU A 258 -15.55 -9.64 2.73
N ASN A 259 -15.51 -10.93 3.00
CA ASN A 259 -14.89 -11.48 4.20
C ASN A 259 -13.68 -12.34 3.81
N PRO A 260 -12.50 -12.02 4.33
CA PRO A 260 -11.32 -12.85 4.10
C PRO A 260 -11.59 -14.30 4.54
N MET A 261 -11.37 -15.24 3.64
CA MET A 261 -11.56 -16.68 3.94
C MET A 261 -10.22 -17.41 3.97
N PRO A 262 -10.09 -18.49 4.77
CA PRO A 262 -8.92 -19.33 4.74
C PRO A 262 -8.59 -19.76 3.31
N HIS A 263 -7.31 -19.73 2.94
CA HIS A 263 -6.88 -20.13 1.60
C HIS A 263 -7.31 -21.59 1.33
N PRO A 264 -8.06 -21.86 0.25
CA PRO A 264 -8.65 -23.18 0.02
C PRO A 264 -7.61 -24.30 -0.20
N PHE A 265 -6.36 -23.91 -0.49
CA PHE A 265 -5.25 -24.84 -0.75
C PHE A 265 -4.03 -24.49 0.10
N LEU A 266 -4.01 -24.89 1.36
CA LEU A 266 -2.93 -24.56 2.32
C LEU A 266 -1.53 -25.01 1.84
N ASN A 267 -1.41 -26.19 1.22
CA ASN A 267 -0.13 -26.66 0.69
C ASN A 267 0.40 -25.75 -0.43
N LEU A 268 -0.49 -25.23 -1.26
CA LEU A 268 -0.14 -24.26 -2.29
C LEU A 268 0.31 -22.94 -1.67
N PHE A 269 -0.41 -22.47 -0.67
CA PHE A 269 -0.09 -21.23 0.06
C PHE A 269 1.29 -21.30 0.72
N THR A 270 1.67 -22.42 1.35
CA THR A 270 3.00 -22.61 1.93
C THR A 270 4.11 -22.42 0.89
N SER A 271 3.92 -22.98 -0.31
CA SER A 271 4.86 -22.81 -1.43
C SER A 271 4.92 -21.36 -1.93
N GLN A 272 3.81 -20.64 -1.88
CA GLN A 272 3.76 -19.20 -2.20
C GLN A 272 4.55 -18.39 -1.17
N LEU A 273 4.34 -18.64 0.13
CA LEU A 273 5.02 -17.92 1.22
C LEU A 273 6.55 -18.06 1.11
N GLU A 274 7.06 -19.24 0.77
CA GLU A 274 8.50 -19.42 0.57
C GLU A 274 9.05 -18.53 -0.55
N LYS A 275 8.29 -18.34 -1.63
CA LYS A 275 8.71 -17.50 -2.75
C LYS A 275 8.63 -16.01 -2.42
N VAL A 276 7.62 -15.60 -1.67
CA VAL A 276 7.45 -14.20 -1.26
C VAL A 276 8.56 -13.72 -0.30
N LYS A 277 9.18 -14.63 0.48
CA LYS A 277 10.32 -14.30 1.34
C LYS A 277 11.58 -13.89 0.57
N ASN A 278 11.69 -14.26 -0.71
CA ASN A 278 12.83 -13.87 -1.54
C ASN A 278 12.67 -12.41 -1.98
N PRO A 279 13.74 -11.58 -1.98
CA PRO A 279 13.70 -10.26 -2.57
C PRO A 279 13.23 -10.32 -4.03
N GLY A 280 12.14 -9.59 -4.34
CA GLY A 280 11.53 -9.61 -5.68
C GLY A 280 10.64 -10.81 -5.97
N GLY A 281 10.31 -11.63 -4.96
CA GLY A 281 9.37 -12.74 -5.10
C GLY A 281 9.93 -13.96 -5.83
N GLY A 282 9.06 -14.75 -6.47
CA GLY A 282 9.46 -15.94 -7.21
C GLY A 282 8.32 -16.58 -7.99
N PHE A 283 8.69 -17.55 -8.81
CA PHE A 283 7.75 -18.34 -9.60
C PHE A 283 7.53 -19.72 -8.98
N PHE A 284 6.30 -20.19 -9.06
CA PHE A 284 5.96 -21.59 -8.78
C PHE A 284 4.91 -22.05 -9.81
N SER A 285 4.87 -23.35 -10.06
CA SER A 285 3.95 -23.95 -11.02
C SER A 285 3.03 -24.93 -10.32
N TYR A 286 1.75 -24.89 -10.65
CA TYR A 286 0.74 -25.79 -10.11
C TYR A 286 -0.35 -26.05 -11.15
N LYS A 287 -1.12 -27.13 -10.93
CA LYS A 287 -2.28 -27.44 -11.76
C LYS A 287 -3.54 -26.90 -11.10
N PHE A 288 -4.30 -26.12 -11.82
CA PHE A 288 -5.55 -25.55 -11.35
C PHE A 288 -6.64 -25.63 -12.42
N LYS A 289 -7.89 -25.68 -12.01
CA LYS A 289 -9.02 -25.65 -12.95
C LYS A 289 -9.09 -24.25 -13.57
N LYS A 290 -9.18 -24.17 -14.91
CA LYS A 290 -9.45 -22.88 -15.58
C LYS A 290 -10.79 -22.32 -15.13
N LEU A 291 -10.86 -21.00 -14.97
CA LEU A 291 -12.12 -20.28 -14.90
C LEU A 291 -12.86 -20.43 -16.23
N ASN A 292 -14.14 -20.77 -16.16
CA ASN A 292 -15.03 -20.80 -17.34
C ASN A 292 -15.46 -19.40 -17.70
#